data_614eb055560c8cd85fe6322f86e34158
#
_entry.id   614eb055560c8cd85fe6322f86e34158
#
_cell.length_a   1.000
_cell.length_b   1.000
_cell.length_c   1.000
_cell.angle_alpha   90.00
_cell.angle_beta   90.00
_cell.angle_gamma   90.00
#
_symmetry.space_group_name_H-M   'P 1'
#
loop_
_entity.id
_entity.type
_entity.pdbx_description
1 polymer ?
#
loop_
_entity_poly.entity_id
_entity_poly.type
_entity_poly.pdbx_seq_one_letter_code
_entity_poly.pdbx_strand_id
1 'polypeptide(L)'
;VARRSVSLPGGPFLMGTDYAGGFESDGEGPVRPVFVAPFDMDAYPVTNDEFAAFVEDTGYVTTAQQMCSSFVFQGQLAANAGARVLDSVAAAPWWLLVEGASWLSPEGGGSTLQERGAHPAVHVSWHDASAYAAWSGGQLPTEAQWEYAARGGLRQALYPWGDEFTPGGRHMCNVWQGDFPTLNTAEDGHAFTCPVDAFAPNGFGLYSMAGNTWEWCADFWGTAFT
;
A
#
# COMPACT_ATOMS: atom_id res chain seq x y z
N VAL A 1 20.16 4.95 -1.43
CA VAL A 1 19.78 4.45 -0.11
C VAL A 1 19.93 2.94 -0.16
N ALA A 2 20.61 2.32 0.83
CA ALA A 2 20.76 0.87 0.87
C ALA A 2 19.38 0.26 1.19
N ARG A 3 18.81 -0.43 0.21
CA ARG A 3 17.56 -1.17 0.32
C ARG A 3 17.67 -2.18 1.48
N ARG A 4 16.77 -2.14 2.43
CA ARG A 4 16.73 -3.08 3.53
C ARG A 4 15.75 -4.20 3.20
N SER A 5 16.27 -5.40 2.92
CA SER A 5 15.47 -6.61 2.74
C SER A 5 15.52 -7.50 3.98
N VAL A 6 14.48 -8.31 4.12
CA VAL A 6 14.34 -9.35 5.15
C VAL A 6 14.23 -10.70 4.44
N SER A 7 15.08 -11.66 4.84
CA SER A 7 14.98 -13.04 4.36
C SER A 7 13.90 -13.80 5.12
N LEU A 8 12.91 -14.29 4.40
CA LEU A 8 11.78 -15.04 4.92
C LEU A 8 11.97 -16.53 4.66
N PRO A 9 11.79 -17.39 5.67
CA PRO A 9 12.12 -18.82 5.54
C PRO A 9 11.14 -19.59 4.65
N GLY A 10 9.97 -19.01 4.34
CA GLY A 10 8.91 -19.73 3.65
C GLY A 10 8.34 -20.85 4.50
N GLY A 11 7.65 -21.79 3.85
CA GLY A 11 7.02 -22.94 4.49
C GLY A 11 5.52 -23.00 4.29
N PRO A 12 4.84 -23.96 4.91
CA PRO A 12 3.39 -24.09 4.85
C PRO A 12 2.73 -23.05 5.77
N PHE A 13 1.67 -22.39 5.28
CA PHE A 13 0.83 -21.52 6.09
C PHE A 13 -0.64 -21.65 5.68
N LEU A 14 -1.53 -21.08 6.47
CA LEU A 14 -2.96 -20.99 6.16
C LEU A 14 -3.24 -19.60 5.57
N MET A 15 -3.48 -19.57 4.27
CA MET A 15 -3.84 -18.38 3.52
C MET A 15 -5.35 -18.16 3.54
N GLY A 16 -5.77 -16.90 3.51
CA GLY A 16 -7.17 -16.50 3.53
C GLY A 16 -7.76 -16.45 4.94
N THR A 17 -9.03 -16.17 5.02
CA THR A 17 -9.76 -16.06 6.28
C THR A 17 -11.15 -16.68 6.20
N ASP A 18 -11.63 -17.25 7.32
CA ASP A 18 -13.03 -17.65 7.53
C ASP A 18 -13.72 -16.66 8.50
N TYR A 19 -13.14 -15.48 8.71
CA TYR A 19 -13.72 -14.46 9.57
C TYR A 19 -15.03 -13.91 9.00
N ALA A 20 -16.11 -14.03 9.77
CA ALA A 20 -17.45 -13.64 9.32
C ALA A 20 -17.64 -12.13 9.08
N GLY A 21 -16.72 -11.29 9.53
CA GLY A 21 -16.70 -9.85 9.27
C GLY A 21 -15.94 -9.43 8.00
N GLY A 22 -15.40 -10.40 7.24
CA GLY A 22 -14.74 -10.15 5.96
C GLY A 22 -15.74 -9.93 4.82
N PHE A 23 -15.21 -9.61 3.64
CA PHE A 23 -16.01 -9.37 2.42
C PHE A 23 -15.91 -10.59 1.49
N GLU A 24 -16.94 -11.43 1.47
CA GLU A 24 -16.98 -12.64 0.63
C GLU A 24 -16.76 -12.33 -0.86
N SER A 25 -17.27 -11.18 -1.33
CA SER A 25 -17.11 -10.72 -2.70
C SER A 25 -15.64 -10.42 -3.08
N ASP A 26 -14.78 -10.21 -2.10
CA ASP A 26 -13.37 -9.86 -2.32
C ASP A 26 -12.46 -11.10 -2.39
N GLY A 27 -13.03 -12.30 -2.17
CA GLY A 27 -12.28 -13.55 -2.26
C GLY A 27 -11.29 -13.77 -1.13
N GLU A 28 -11.54 -13.20 0.06
CA GLU A 28 -10.67 -13.31 1.24
C GLU A 28 -10.61 -14.74 1.79
N GLY A 29 -11.63 -15.54 1.58
CA GLY A 29 -11.78 -16.93 2.02
C GLY A 29 -12.00 -17.89 0.84
N PRO A 30 -12.06 -19.19 1.12
CA PRO A 30 -11.90 -19.85 2.42
C PRO A 30 -10.42 -19.95 2.86
N VAL A 31 -10.21 -20.27 4.13
CA VAL A 31 -8.88 -20.64 4.65
C VAL A 31 -8.37 -21.87 3.92
N ARG A 32 -7.15 -21.81 3.41
CA ARG A 32 -6.53 -22.91 2.66
C ARG A 32 -5.03 -23.07 2.97
N PRO A 33 -4.48 -24.30 2.98
CA PRO A 33 -3.06 -24.50 3.14
C PRO A 33 -2.32 -24.12 1.84
N VAL A 34 -1.29 -23.28 1.98
CA VAL A 34 -0.41 -22.87 0.88
C VAL A 34 1.04 -23.06 1.32
N PHE A 35 1.92 -23.39 0.39
CA PHE A 35 3.36 -23.48 0.61
C PHE A 35 4.05 -22.35 -0.15
N VAL A 36 4.88 -21.57 0.55
CA VAL A 36 5.72 -20.53 -0.03
C VAL A 36 7.18 -20.94 0.09
N ALA A 37 7.94 -20.88 -1.00
CA ALA A 37 9.39 -21.10 -0.96
C ALA A 37 10.08 -19.95 -0.19
N PRO A 38 11.30 -20.14 0.36
CA PRO A 38 12.08 -19.06 0.94
C PRO A 38 12.28 -17.91 -0.06
N PHE A 39 12.18 -16.65 0.41
CA PHE A 39 12.35 -15.47 -0.42
C PHE A 39 12.81 -14.27 0.41
N ASP A 40 13.36 -13.27 -0.26
CA ASP A 40 13.67 -11.97 0.34
C ASP A 40 12.56 -10.97 0.00
N MET A 41 12.17 -10.14 0.98
CA MET A 41 11.18 -9.07 0.81
C MET A 41 11.74 -7.77 1.35
N ASP A 42 11.44 -6.66 0.70
CA ASP A 42 11.79 -5.34 1.22
C ASP A 42 11.10 -5.10 2.56
N ALA A 43 11.83 -4.47 3.50
CA ALA A 43 11.33 -4.28 4.86
C ALA A 43 10.13 -3.33 4.93
N TYR A 44 9.93 -2.49 3.93
CA TYR A 44 8.85 -1.50 3.85
C TYR A 44 8.44 -1.22 2.41
N PRO A 45 7.25 -0.61 2.21
CA PRO A 45 6.83 -0.11 0.90
C PRO A 45 7.87 0.82 0.28
N VAL A 46 7.94 0.84 -1.05
CA VAL A 46 8.85 1.72 -1.79
C VAL A 46 8.56 3.18 -1.46
N THR A 47 9.57 3.89 -0.99
CA THR A 47 9.48 5.29 -0.61
C THR A 47 9.53 6.22 -1.84
N ASN A 48 9.07 7.46 -1.68
CA ASN A 48 9.22 8.49 -2.70
C ASN A 48 10.69 8.74 -3.07
N ASP A 49 11.62 8.72 -2.08
CA ASP A 49 13.05 8.90 -2.35
C ASP A 49 13.63 7.75 -3.18
N GLU A 50 13.23 6.50 -2.91
CA GLU A 50 13.66 5.34 -3.69
C GLU A 50 13.07 5.34 -5.09
N PHE A 51 11.79 5.72 -5.23
CA PHE A 51 11.13 5.83 -6.53
C PHE A 51 11.73 6.98 -7.36
N ALA A 52 12.10 8.10 -6.72
CA ALA A 52 12.81 9.20 -7.36
C ALA A 52 14.15 8.75 -7.93
N ALA A 53 14.93 7.96 -7.19
CA ALA A 53 16.20 7.41 -7.65
C ALA A 53 16.02 6.52 -8.91
N PHE A 54 14.97 5.70 -8.94
CA PHE A 54 14.61 4.91 -10.12
C PHE A 54 14.32 5.80 -11.34
N VAL A 55 13.50 6.83 -11.15
CA VAL A 55 13.14 7.75 -12.25
C VAL A 55 14.35 8.55 -12.71
N GLU A 56 15.22 8.99 -11.80
CA GLU A 56 16.45 9.72 -12.13
C GLU A 56 17.42 8.86 -12.97
N ASP A 57 17.60 7.59 -12.59
CA ASP A 57 18.51 6.66 -13.28
C ASP A 57 18.00 6.23 -14.67
N THR A 58 16.69 6.07 -14.82
CA THR A 58 16.09 5.46 -16.02
C THR A 58 15.37 6.43 -16.94
N GLY A 59 15.01 7.61 -16.48
CA GLY A 59 14.11 8.51 -17.19
C GLY A 59 12.68 7.96 -17.34
N TYR A 60 12.27 7.02 -16.46
CA TYR A 60 10.96 6.38 -16.54
C TYR A 60 9.82 7.38 -16.40
N VAL A 61 8.81 7.27 -17.26
CA VAL A 61 7.58 8.08 -17.22
C VAL A 61 6.42 7.19 -16.80
N THR A 62 5.83 7.47 -15.64
CA THR A 62 4.75 6.65 -15.07
C THR A 62 3.46 6.73 -15.86
N THR A 63 2.59 5.74 -15.68
CA THR A 63 1.25 5.71 -16.29
C THR A 63 0.45 6.99 -15.97
N ALA A 64 0.46 7.45 -14.72
CA ALA A 64 -0.22 8.68 -14.30
C ALA A 64 0.33 9.92 -15.03
N GLN A 65 1.65 10.00 -15.22
CA GLN A 65 2.27 11.10 -15.97
C GLN A 65 1.89 11.05 -17.47
N GLN A 66 1.86 9.86 -18.08
CA GLN A 66 1.44 9.68 -19.47
C GLN A 66 -0.03 10.06 -19.69
N MET A 67 -0.90 9.71 -18.73
CA MET A 67 -2.32 10.06 -18.74
C MET A 67 -2.58 11.50 -18.31
N CYS A 68 -1.59 12.21 -17.79
CA CYS A 68 -1.70 13.54 -17.21
C CYS A 68 -2.77 13.64 -16.11
N SER A 69 -3.11 12.55 -15.44
CA SER A 69 -4.12 12.52 -14.38
C SER A 69 -4.03 11.25 -13.55
N SER A 70 -4.53 11.31 -12.31
CA SER A 70 -4.72 10.14 -11.46
C SER A 70 -5.83 10.40 -10.44
N PHE A 71 -6.25 9.33 -9.71
CA PHE A 71 -7.28 9.44 -8.69
C PHE A 71 -6.69 9.92 -7.36
N VAL A 72 -7.31 10.96 -6.80
CA VAL A 72 -6.95 11.57 -5.52
C VAL A 72 -8.15 11.51 -4.59
N PHE A 73 -7.93 11.17 -3.33
CA PHE A 73 -8.99 11.20 -2.33
C PHE A 73 -9.42 12.65 -2.06
N GLN A 74 -10.73 12.90 -2.05
CA GLN A 74 -11.31 14.26 -1.95
C GLN A 74 -10.75 15.08 -0.77
N GLY A 75 -10.50 14.45 0.38
CA GLY A 75 -9.98 15.11 1.58
C GLY A 75 -8.59 15.69 1.40
N GLN A 76 -7.77 15.15 0.49
CA GLN A 76 -6.42 15.65 0.20
C GLN A 76 -6.44 16.93 -0.64
N LEU A 77 -7.52 17.18 -1.40
CA LEU A 77 -7.63 18.36 -2.27
C LEU A 77 -7.98 19.64 -1.51
N ALA A 78 -8.48 19.56 -0.28
CA ALA A 78 -8.85 20.74 0.52
C ALA A 78 -7.67 21.72 0.73
N ALA A 79 -6.43 21.22 0.73
CA ALA A 79 -5.21 22.02 0.86
C ALA A 79 -4.66 22.51 -0.49
N ASN A 80 -5.17 22.01 -1.63
CA ASN A 80 -4.68 22.36 -2.97
C ASN A 80 -5.75 23.12 -3.78
N ALA A 81 -5.87 24.43 -3.58
CA ALA A 81 -6.81 25.27 -4.30
C ALA A 81 -6.57 25.35 -5.83
N GLY A 82 -5.42 24.87 -6.32
CA GLY A 82 -5.07 24.79 -7.75
C GLY A 82 -5.44 23.48 -8.43
N ALA A 83 -5.91 22.49 -7.68
CA ALA A 83 -6.27 21.18 -8.23
C ALA A 83 -7.48 21.29 -9.18
N ARG A 84 -7.33 20.72 -10.38
CA ARG A 84 -8.42 20.64 -11.36
C ARG A 84 -8.99 19.22 -11.36
N VAL A 85 -10.21 19.08 -10.86
CA VAL A 85 -10.97 17.84 -10.92
C VAL A 85 -11.56 17.67 -12.31
N LEU A 86 -11.32 16.51 -12.95
CA LEU A 86 -11.81 16.14 -14.27
C LEU A 86 -13.05 15.28 -14.18
N ASP A 87 -13.09 14.34 -13.22
CA ASP A 87 -14.17 13.36 -13.04
C ASP A 87 -14.12 12.76 -11.63
N SER A 88 -15.03 11.83 -11.33
CA SER A 88 -15.06 11.04 -10.09
C SER A 88 -15.47 9.59 -10.38
N VAL A 89 -15.13 8.69 -9.45
CA VAL A 89 -15.54 7.27 -9.54
C VAL A 89 -17.00 7.14 -9.11
N ALA A 90 -17.88 6.73 -10.01
CA ALA A 90 -19.33 6.66 -9.73
C ALA A 90 -19.70 5.80 -8.52
N ALA A 91 -19.00 4.66 -8.32
CA ALA A 91 -19.22 3.75 -7.18
C ALA A 91 -18.49 4.18 -5.90
N ALA A 92 -17.56 5.15 -6.00
CA ALA A 92 -16.76 5.65 -4.88
C ALA A 92 -16.45 7.14 -5.09
N PRO A 93 -17.45 8.04 -4.96
CA PRO A 93 -17.38 9.43 -5.42
C PRO A 93 -16.34 10.29 -4.65
N TRP A 94 -15.78 9.77 -3.59
CA TRP A 94 -14.67 10.39 -2.86
C TRP A 94 -13.30 10.24 -3.56
N TRP A 95 -13.22 9.40 -4.62
CA TRP A 95 -12.06 9.32 -5.51
C TRP A 95 -12.29 10.21 -6.72
N LEU A 96 -11.49 11.27 -6.80
CA LEU A 96 -11.58 12.31 -7.83
C LEU A 96 -10.45 12.14 -8.84
N LEU A 97 -10.76 12.11 -10.12
CA LEU A 97 -9.75 12.15 -11.18
C LEU A 97 -9.21 13.58 -11.29
N VAL A 98 -7.94 13.78 -11.00
CA VAL A 98 -7.30 15.08 -10.90
C VAL A 98 -6.21 15.24 -11.95
N GLU A 99 -6.28 16.37 -12.69
CA GLU A 99 -5.29 16.74 -13.70
C GLU A 99 -3.90 16.93 -13.07
N GLY A 100 -2.88 16.32 -13.70
CA GLY A 100 -1.49 16.41 -13.26
C GLY A 100 -1.15 15.65 -11.99
N ALA A 101 -2.11 14.92 -11.39
CA ALA A 101 -1.81 14.06 -10.26
C ALA A 101 -0.90 12.90 -10.69
N SER A 102 0.18 12.68 -9.94
CA SER A 102 1.21 11.68 -10.20
C SER A 102 2.03 11.43 -8.93
N TRP A 103 2.96 10.48 -8.97
CA TRP A 103 3.86 10.22 -7.85
C TRP A 103 4.63 11.47 -7.40
N LEU A 104 4.98 12.39 -8.33
CA LEU A 104 5.73 13.62 -8.06
C LEU A 104 4.84 14.78 -7.55
N SER A 105 3.57 14.75 -7.93
CA SER A 105 2.55 15.76 -7.55
C SER A 105 1.28 15.06 -7.08
N PRO A 106 1.26 14.49 -5.86
CA PRO A 106 0.20 13.56 -5.43
C PRO A 106 -1.21 14.15 -5.42
N GLU A 107 -1.36 15.44 -5.15
CA GLU A 107 -2.65 16.13 -5.17
C GLU A 107 -2.88 16.91 -6.49
N GLY A 108 -2.07 16.66 -7.53
CA GLY A 108 -2.13 17.41 -8.80
C GLY A 108 -1.60 18.84 -8.67
N GLY A 109 -1.89 19.67 -9.65
CA GLY A 109 -1.64 21.09 -9.79
C GLY A 109 -0.76 21.81 -8.77
N GLY A 110 0.56 21.60 -8.80
CA GLY A 110 1.52 22.29 -7.94
C GLY A 110 1.77 21.67 -6.56
N SER A 111 1.18 20.53 -6.25
CA SER A 111 1.57 19.75 -5.07
C SER A 111 2.98 19.16 -5.22
N THR A 112 3.66 18.92 -4.11
CA THR A 112 5.06 18.47 -4.09
C THR A 112 5.27 17.34 -3.08
N LEU A 113 6.43 16.69 -3.16
CA LEU A 113 6.89 15.70 -2.20
C LEU A 113 7.67 16.31 -1.02
N GLN A 114 7.59 17.62 -0.82
CA GLN A 114 8.27 18.26 0.31
C GLN A 114 7.90 17.57 1.63
N GLU A 115 8.92 17.17 2.41
CA GLU A 115 8.79 16.44 3.68
C GLU A 115 8.16 15.03 3.55
N ARG A 116 7.93 14.51 2.33
CA ARG A 116 7.33 13.19 2.06
C ARG A 116 8.30 12.19 1.44
N GLY A 117 9.61 12.42 1.51
CA GLY A 117 10.61 11.51 0.94
C GLY A 117 10.52 10.08 1.48
N ALA A 118 10.27 9.94 2.81
CA ALA A 118 10.10 8.65 3.48
C ALA A 118 8.66 8.07 3.42
N HIS A 119 7.69 8.76 2.79
CA HIS A 119 6.36 8.23 2.58
C HIS A 119 6.34 7.27 1.37
N PRO A 120 5.36 6.34 1.28
CA PRO A 120 5.26 5.45 0.13
C PRO A 120 4.98 6.22 -1.15
N ALA A 121 5.55 5.75 -2.27
CA ALA A 121 5.23 6.27 -3.59
C ALA A 121 3.81 5.88 -3.98
N VAL A 122 2.99 6.88 -4.34
CA VAL A 122 1.59 6.70 -4.73
C VAL A 122 1.37 7.05 -6.21
N HIS A 123 0.15 6.83 -6.74
CA HIS A 123 -0.16 6.99 -8.18
C HIS A 123 0.73 6.13 -9.08
N VAL A 124 1.06 4.94 -8.60
CA VAL A 124 1.90 3.95 -9.24
C VAL A 124 0.99 2.83 -9.77
N SER A 125 0.99 2.60 -11.09
CA SER A 125 0.30 1.47 -11.70
C SER A 125 1.06 0.17 -11.47
N TRP A 126 0.41 -0.98 -11.74
CA TRP A 126 1.07 -2.28 -11.72
C TRP A 126 2.30 -2.33 -12.65
N HIS A 127 2.23 -1.68 -13.82
CA HIS A 127 3.35 -1.59 -14.76
C HIS A 127 4.50 -0.76 -14.19
N ASP A 128 4.20 0.37 -13.55
CA ASP A 128 5.20 1.22 -12.91
C ASP A 128 5.89 0.48 -11.77
N ALA A 129 5.11 -0.20 -10.92
CA ALA A 129 5.64 -1.00 -9.81
C ALA A 129 6.51 -2.17 -10.30
N SER A 130 6.11 -2.86 -11.38
CA SER A 130 6.89 -3.93 -12.01
C SER A 130 8.20 -3.41 -12.60
N ALA A 131 8.17 -2.23 -13.24
CA ALA A 131 9.36 -1.59 -13.80
C ALA A 131 10.36 -1.22 -12.70
N TYR A 132 9.88 -0.61 -11.60
CA TYR A 132 10.70 -0.34 -10.42
C TYR A 132 11.30 -1.63 -9.83
N ALA A 133 10.48 -2.66 -9.62
CA ALA A 133 10.92 -3.93 -9.07
C ALA A 133 12.04 -4.56 -9.92
N ALA A 134 11.89 -4.57 -11.25
CA ALA A 134 12.90 -5.07 -12.18
C ALA A 134 14.21 -4.24 -12.13
N TRP A 135 14.11 -2.91 -12.12
CA TRP A 135 15.26 -2.02 -11.99
C TRP A 135 16.02 -2.26 -10.68
N SER A 136 15.30 -2.47 -9.58
CA SER A 136 15.89 -2.72 -8.27
C SER A 136 16.42 -4.16 -8.09
N GLY A 137 16.35 -5.02 -9.14
CA GLY A 137 16.84 -6.40 -9.13
C GLY A 137 15.89 -7.40 -8.46
N GLY A 138 14.61 -7.05 -8.31
CA GLY A 138 13.56 -7.88 -7.72
C GLY A 138 12.35 -8.08 -8.64
N GLN A 139 11.24 -8.42 -8.04
CA GLN A 139 9.94 -8.57 -8.67
C GLN A 139 8.83 -8.25 -7.67
N LEU A 140 7.60 -8.04 -8.14
CA LEU A 140 6.45 -7.95 -7.25
C LEU A 140 6.24 -9.30 -6.53
N PRO A 141 5.83 -9.30 -5.26
CA PRO A 141 5.49 -10.52 -4.56
C PRO A 141 4.24 -11.15 -5.19
N THR A 142 4.12 -12.48 -5.12
CA THR A 142 2.81 -13.11 -5.28
C THR A 142 1.91 -12.77 -4.10
N GLU A 143 0.60 -12.85 -4.27
CA GLU A 143 -0.36 -12.65 -3.18
C GLU A 143 -0.06 -13.58 -1.99
N ALA A 144 0.28 -14.85 -2.27
CA ALA A 144 0.66 -15.81 -1.25
C ALA A 144 1.94 -15.41 -0.50
N GLN A 145 2.95 -14.87 -1.20
CA GLN A 145 4.16 -14.34 -0.55
C GLN A 145 3.84 -13.13 0.30
N TRP A 146 3.01 -12.21 -0.22
CA TRP A 146 2.60 -11.01 0.49
C TRP A 146 1.84 -11.36 1.78
N GLU A 147 0.83 -12.24 1.70
CA GLU A 147 0.05 -12.63 2.87
C GLU A 147 0.90 -13.40 3.90
N TYR A 148 1.78 -14.32 3.44
CA TYR A 148 2.74 -15.00 4.32
C TYR A 148 3.59 -13.98 5.09
N ALA A 149 4.10 -12.98 4.39
CA ALA A 149 4.91 -11.91 4.96
C ALA A 149 4.10 -11.05 5.94
N ALA A 150 2.89 -10.65 5.57
CA ALA A 150 2.00 -9.83 6.39
C ALA A 150 1.64 -10.50 7.71
N ARG A 151 1.44 -11.82 7.72
CA ARG A 151 1.13 -12.58 8.94
C ARG A 151 2.26 -12.57 9.97
N GLY A 152 3.50 -12.27 9.59
CA GLY A 152 4.60 -12.10 10.54
C GLY A 152 4.86 -13.32 11.43
N GLY A 153 4.51 -14.54 10.97
CA GLY A 153 4.61 -15.79 11.72
C GLY A 153 3.36 -16.10 12.58
N LEU A 154 2.36 -15.24 12.62
CA LEU A 154 1.10 -15.49 13.32
C LEU A 154 0.19 -16.43 12.49
N ARG A 155 -0.55 -17.28 13.19
CA ARG A 155 -1.48 -18.21 12.55
C ARG A 155 -2.91 -17.69 12.67
N GLN A 156 -3.52 -17.32 11.53
CA GLN A 156 -4.92 -16.89 11.43
C GLN A 156 -5.31 -15.73 12.37
N ALA A 157 -4.34 -14.92 12.79
CA ALA A 157 -4.63 -13.68 13.48
C ALA A 157 -5.32 -12.68 12.53
N LEU A 158 -6.17 -11.82 13.07
CA LEU A 158 -6.91 -10.82 12.29
C LEU A 158 -5.98 -9.75 11.68
N TYR A 159 -4.91 -9.40 12.40
CA TYR A 159 -3.97 -8.35 11.98
C TYR A 159 -2.52 -8.85 12.05
N PRO A 160 -1.58 -8.16 11.39
CA PRO A 160 -0.15 -8.48 11.45
C PRO A 160 0.48 -8.47 12.85
N TRP A 161 -0.23 -7.93 13.85
CA TRP A 161 0.19 -7.82 15.26
C TRP A 161 -0.67 -8.63 16.25
N GLY A 162 -1.71 -9.33 15.80
CA GLY A 162 -2.59 -10.13 16.64
C GLY A 162 -4.08 -9.92 16.35
N ASP A 163 -4.94 -10.17 17.35
CA ASP A 163 -6.39 -10.16 17.16
C ASP A 163 -7.07 -8.87 17.66
N GLU A 164 -6.37 -8.04 18.40
CA GLU A 164 -6.87 -6.77 18.90
C GLU A 164 -6.44 -5.63 17.97
N PHE A 165 -7.40 -4.85 17.42
CA PHE A 165 -7.10 -3.78 16.46
C PHE A 165 -6.22 -2.68 17.08
N THR A 166 -6.56 -2.24 18.30
CA THR A 166 -5.81 -1.22 19.06
C THR A 166 -5.36 -1.75 20.41
N PRO A 167 -4.34 -2.61 20.47
CA PRO A 167 -3.90 -3.25 21.70
C PRO A 167 -3.47 -2.20 22.73
N GLY A 168 -4.14 -2.21 23.88
CA GLY A 168 -3.93 -1.22 24.94
C GLY A 168 -4.25 0.22 24.51
N GLY A 169 -5.14 0.40 23.54
CA GLY A 169 -5.53 1.71 23.00
C GLY A 169 -4.53 2.34 22.04
N ARG A 170 -3.51 1.59 21.58
CA ARG A 170 -2.46 2.07 20.67
C ARG A 170 -2.80 1.71 19.23
N HIS A 171 -2.77 2.69 18.34
CA HIS A 171 -2.86 2.44 16.89
C HIS A 171 -1.59 1.72 16.40
N MET A 172 -1.78 0.71 15.57
CA MET A 172 -0.71 -0.15 15.06
C MET A 172 -0.45 0.02 13.56
N CYS A 173 -1.31 0.77 12.89
CA CYS A 173 -1.18 1.11 11.47
C CYS A 173 -1.88 2.45 11.18
N ASN A 174 -1.60 3.02 10.02
CA ASN A 174 -2.25 4.22 9.51
C ASN A 174 -3.53 3.83 8.75
N VAL A 175 -4.68 4.13 9.32
CA VAL A 175 -5.99 3.94 8.71
C VAL A 175 -6.92 5.10 9.06
N TRP A 176 -8.05 5.17 8.38
CA TRP A 176 -9.06 6.18 8.68
C TRP A 176 -9.70 5.96 10.06
N GLN A 177 -9.83 7.04 10.83
CA GLN A 177 -10.61 7.07 12.08
C GLN A 177 -11.71 8.14 11.96
N GLY A 178 -12.92 7.81 12.45
CA GLY A 178 -14.09 8.69 12.37
C GLY A 178 -15.02 8.36 11.21
N ASP A 179 -15.77 9.34 10.72
CA ASP A 179 -16.85 9.13 9.74
C ASP A 179 -16.31 9.19 8.29
N PHE A 180 -16.07 8.02 7.71
CA PHE A 180 -15.63 7.93 6.32
C PHE A 180 -16.77 8.30 5.34
N PRO A 181 -16.54 9.09 4.30
CA PRO A 181 -15.26 9.72 3.86
C PRO A 181 -15.14 11.20 4.27
N THR A 182 -15.86 11.66 5.26
CA THR A 182 -16.07 13.10 5.56
C THR A 182 -15.24 13.63 6.71
N LEU A 183 -14.97 12.81 7.72
CA LEU A 183 -14.23 13.22 8.91
C LEU A 183 -13.19 12.15 9.28
N ASN A 184 -11.91 12.49 9.13
CA ASN A 184 -10.81 11.74 9.73
C ASN A 184 -10.35 12.44 11.00
N THR A 185 -10.45 11.77 12.14
CA THR A 185 -9.99 12.30 13.44
C THR A 185 -8.48 12.17 13.60
N ALA A 186 -7.80 11.39 12.74
CA ALA A 186 -6.35 11.18 12.73
C ALA A 186 -5.79 10.80 14.12
N GLU A 187 -6.48 9.94 14.86
CA GLU A 187 -6.08 9.49 16.20
C GLU A 187 -4.79 8.67 16.18
N ASP A 188 -4.45 8.10 15.02
CA ASP A 188 -3.17 7.42 14.77
C ASP A 188 -2.00 8.38 14.51
N GLY A 189 -2.27 9.69 14.45
CA GLY A 189 -1.30 10.77 14.21
C GLY A 189 -1.17 11.19 12.75
N HIS A 190 -1.92 10.56 11.81
CA HIS A 190 -1.77 10.78 10.38
C HIS A 190 -3.11 10.95 9.66
N ALA A 191 -3.29 12.07 8.98
CA ALA A 191 -4.52 12.31 8.21
C ALA A 191 -4.51 11.59 6.84
N PHE A 192 -3.33 11.36 6.27
CA PHE A 192 -3.09 10.74 4.95
C PHE A 192 -1.92 9.76 5.07
N THR A 193 -1.12 9.57 4.01
CA THR A 193 0.06 8.71 4.11
C THR A 193 1.02 9.15 5.21
N CYS A 194 1.74 8.21 5.79
CA CYS A 194 2.80 8.46 6.78
C CYS A 194 4.14 7.86 6.30
N PRO A 195 5.27 8.18 6.96
CA PRO A 195 6.52 7.48 6.72
C PRO A 195 6.34 5.96 6.82
N VAL A 196 7.00 5.21 5.95
CA VAL A 196 6.82 3.76 5.83
C VAL A 196 7.19 2.96 7.09
N ASP A 197 7.93 3.57 8.00
CA ASP A 197 8.37 3.01 9.28
C ASP A 197 7.73 3.69 10.51
N ALA A 198 6.62 4.45 10.32
CA ALA A 198 5.96 5.18 11.40
C ALA A 198 5.40 4.26 12.51
N PHE A 199 5.04 3.03 12.17
CA PHE A 199 4.53 2.03 13.11
C PHE A 199 5.52 0.88 13.30
N ALA A 200 5.36 0.12 14.36
CA ALA A 200 6.23 -1.02 14.65
C ALA A 200 6.10 -2.12 13.57
N PRO A 201 7.19 -2.81 13.23
CA PRO A 201 7.13 -3.92 12.27
C PRO A 201 6.42 -5.14 12.86
N ASN A 202 5.98 -6.04 11.98
CA ASN A 202 5.45 -7.34 12.36
C ASN A 202 6.54 -8.30 12.87
N GLY A 203 6.17 -9.55 13.20
CA GLY A 203 7.09 -10.55 13.74
C GLY A 203 8.24 -10.97 12.80
N PHE A 204 8.15 -10.65 11.51
CA PHE A 204 9.24 -10.85 10.54
C PHE A 204 10.10 -9.59 10.33
N GLY A 205 9.77 -8.48 10.97
CA GLY A 205 10.50 -7.22 10.80
C GLY A 205 10.08 -6.41 9.59
N LEU A 206 8.87 -6.66 9.07
CA LEU A 206 8.28 -5.94 7.94
C LEU A 206 7.32 -4.86 8.45
N TYR A 207 7.40 -3.68 7.84
CA TYR A 207 6.64 -2.50 8.20
C TYR A 207 5.45 -2.29 7.25
N SER A 208 4.44 -1.57 7.71
CA SER A 208 3.27 -1.16 6.92
C SER A 208 2.55 -2.29 6.18
N MET A 209 2.61 -3.52 6.71
CA MET A 209 1.88 -4.68 6.18
C MET A 209 0.36 -4.59 6.44
N ALA A 210 -0.11 -3.46 6.94
CA ALA A 210 -1.52 -3.08 7.03
C ALA A 210 -1.61 -1.56 7.06
N GLY A 211 -2.61 -1.00 6.38
CA GLY A 211 -2.84 0.44 6.29
C GLY A 211 -1.85 1.17 5.40
N ASN A 212 -1.82 2.49 5.49
CA ASN A 212 -1.01 3.45 4.75
C ASN A 212 -1.28 3.48 3.23
N THR A 213 -0.97 2.42 2.50
CA THR A 213 -1.25 2.27 1.05
C THR A 213 -1.60 0.83 0.71
N TRP A 214 -2.36 0.65 -0.38
CA TRP A 214 -2.47 -0.65 -1.04
C TRP A 214 -1.17 -0.99 -1.76
N GLU A 215 -0.87 -2.28 -1.85
CA GLU A 215 0.36 -2.79 -2.43
C GLU A 215 0.06 -3.77 -3.58
N TRP A 216 0.77 -3.60 -4.69
CA TRP A 216 0.61 -4.46 -5.85
C TRP A 216 1.23 -5.84 -5.65
N CYS A 217 0.47 -6.89 -6.00
CA CYS A 217 0.97 -8.25 -6.17
C CYS A 217 1.19 -8.59 -7.64
N ALA A 218 1.95 -9.65 -7.91
CA ALA A 218 2.22 -10.14 -9.26
C ALA A 218 1.01 -10.84 -9.89
N ASP A 219 0.16 -11.43 -9.06
CA ASP A 219 -0.99 -12.22 -9.50
C ASP A 219 -2.09 -11.34 -10.08
N PHE A 220 -2.86 -11.90 -11.01
CA PHE A 220 -4.13 -11.30 -11.41
C PHE A 220 -5.17 -11.51 -10.31
N TRP A 221 -5.94 -10.47 -10.02
CA TRP A 221 -7.03 -10.57 -9.07
C TRP A 221 -8.10 -11.58 -9.54
N GLY A 222 -8.60 -12.37 -8.61
CA GLY A 222 -9.69 -13.31 -8.83
C GLY A 222 -10.25 -13.80 -7.50
N THR A 223 -11.53 -14.19 -7.52
CA THR A 223 -12.23 -14.72 -6.35
C THR A 223 -12.31 -16.26 -6.35
N ALA A 224 -11.82 -16.90 -7.42
CA ALA A 224 -11.74 -18.34 -7.54
C ALA A 224 -10.29 -18.80 -7.41
N PHE A 225 -10.05 -19.71 -6.50
CA PHE A 225 -8.74 -20.33 -6.29
C PHE A 225 -8.67 -21.63 -7.11
N THR A 226 -7.77 -21.68 -8.07
CA THR A 226 -7.47 -22.88 -8.89
C THR A 226 -6.22 -23.58 -8.36
#